data_22ce97ab9a439df02af8a74169bc2612
#
_entry.id   22ce97ab9a439df02af8a74169bc2612
#
_cell.length_a   1.000
_cell.length_b   1.000
_cell.length_c   1.000
_cell.angle_alpha   90.00
_cell.angle_beta   90.00
_cell.angle_gamma   90.00
#
_symmetry.space_group_name_H-M   'P 1'
#
loop_
_entity.id
_entity.type
_entity.pdbx_description
1 polymer ?
#
loop_
_entity_poly.entity_id
_entity_poly.type
_entity_poly.pdbx_seq_one_letter_code
_entity_poly.pdbx_strand_id
1 'polypeptide(L)'
;MTLKLGAYTACLHDRPLGEALDVLKGNGLTSVEVNTGGFIPSPHCHVDLLLSSEQARADYLGEFSSRGMELTGLNCNGNPLNPLPGVGPKHADDMRRSIELAGALGINNIVCMSGTPGSDPDAKYPSWVVNPWDGVYMDVLDYQWDVAAKFWSEIDGLARANNTRMAIEMHPHNLVFSPVTLKKLVDLVGPRMSAPRWTRRT
;
A
#
# COMPACT_ATOMS: atom_id res chain seq x y z
N MET A 1 -1.30 -16.16 -22.70
CA MET A 1 -0.92 -15.72 -21.34
C MET A 1 -2.03 -16.18 -20.39
N THR A 2 -1.76 -17.11 -19.49
CA THR A 2 -2.77 -17.62 -18.56
C THR A 2 -2.87 -16.64 -17.39
N LEU A 3 -4.09 -16.19 -17.05
CA LEU A 3 -4.33 -15.38 -15.86
C LEU A 3 -4.04 -16.23 -14.61
N LYS A 4 -3.25 -15.69 -13.68
CA LYS A 4 -3.11 -16.24 -12.34
C LYS A 4 -4.20 -15.64 -11.45
N LEU A 5 -4.90 -16.48 -10.72
CA LEU A 5 -5.85 -16.03 -9.72
C LEU A 5 -5.19 -16.00 -8.34
N GLY A 6 -5.43 -14.95 -7.60
CA GLY A 6 -4.88 -14.75 -6.27
C GLY A 6 -5.88 -14.14 -5.30
N ALA A 7 -5.52 -14.11 -4.03
CA ALA A 7 -6.29 -13.46 -3.00
C ALA A 7 -5.40 -12.68 -2.02
N TYR A 8 -5.99 -11.66 -1.39
CA TYR A 8 -5.42 -10.99 -0.25
C TYR A 8 -5.68 -11.82 1.01
N THR A 9 -4.62 -12.20 1.72
CA THR A 9 -4.70 -13.12 2.86
C THR A 9 -5.43 -12.55 4.08
N ALA A 10 -5.76 -11.26 4.08
CA ALA A 10 -6.50 -10.64 5.18
C ALA A 10 -7.86 -11.29 5.46
N CYS A 11 -8.48 -11.93 4.48
CA CYS A 11 -9.72 -12.67 4.66
C CYS A 11 -9.59 -13.94 5.53
N LEU A 12 -8.36 -14.34 5.87
CA LEU A 12 -8.01 -15.52 6.65
C LEU A 12 -7.06 -15.20 7.82
N HIS A 13 -7.10 -13.97 8.34
CA HIS A 13 -6.25 -13.53 9.47
C HIS A 13 -6.58 -14.24 10.80
N ASP A 14 -7.66 -14.99 10.86
CA ASP A 14 -8.03 -15.87 11.97
C ASP A 14 -7.21 -17.17 12.04
N ARG A 15 -6.31 -17.41 11.06
CA ARG A 15 -5.49 -18.62 10.91
C ARG A 15 -4.02 -18.29 10.78
N PRO A 16 -3.11 -19.23 11.11
CA PRO A 16 -1.71 -19.12 10.73
C PRO A 16 -1.52 -19.05 9.20
N LEU A 17 -0.44 -18.41 8.74
CA LEU A 17 -0.16 -18.24 7.31
C LEU A 17 -0.23 -19.55 6.52
N GLY A 18 0.42 -20.62 7.01
CA GLY A 18 0.42 -21.91 6.31
C GLY A 18 -0.98 -22.48 6.08
N GLU A 19 -1.85 -22.42 7.09
CA GLU A 19 -3.24 -22.87 6.95
C GLU A 19 -4.04 -21.98 5.99
N ALA A 20 -3.83 -20.66 6.03
CA ALA A 20 -4.45 -19.72 5.10
C ALA A 20 -4.05 -20.05 3.65
N LEU A 21 -2.76 -20.31 3.40
CA LEU A 21 -2.26 -20.70 2.08
C LEU A 21 -2.84 -22.03 1.61
N ASP A 22 -2.99 -23.02 2.49
CA ASP A 22 -3.59 -24.31 2.17
C ASP A 22 -5.07 -24.17 1.76
N VAL A 23 -5.83 -23.31 2.46
CA VAL A 23 -7.22 -22.98 2.08
C VAL A 23 -7.28 -22.32 0.71
N LEU A 24 -6.43 -21.33 0.44
CA LEU A 24 -6.42 -20.62 -0.85
C LEU A 24 -6.03 -21.56 -1.99
N LYS A 25 -5.00 -22.38 -1.79
CA LYS A 25 -4.58 -23.39 -2.75
C LYS A 25 -5.68 -24.41 -3.03
N GLY A 26 -6.37 -24.89 -1.99
CA GLY A 26 -7.50 -25.83 -2.13
C GLY A 26 -8.65 -25.27 -2.97
N ASN A 27 -8.77 -23.92 -3.05
CA ASN A 27 -9.71 -23.20 -3.91
C ASN A 27 -9.14 -22.83 -5.30
N GLY A 28 -8.00 -23.37 -5.69
CA GLY A 28 -7.39 -23.17 -7.00
C GLY A 28 -6.64 -21.85 -7.18
N LEU A 29 -6.37 -21.12 -6.10
CA LEU A 29 -5.59 -19.89 -6.16
C LEU A 29 -4.09 -20.22 -6.14
N THR A 30 -3.32 -19.45 -6.92
CA THR A 30 -1.88 -19.69 -7.10
C THR A 30 -1.02 -18.49 -6.70
N SER A 31 -1.64 -17.37 -6.34
CA SER A 31 -0.94 -16.16 -5.94
C SER A 31 -1.62 -15.47 -4.76
N VAL A 32 -0.84 -14.75 -3.98
CA VAL A 32 -1.34 -14.05 -2.80
C VAL A 32 -0.74 -12.67 -2.66
N GLU A 33 -1.50 -11.80 -2.01
CA GLU A 33 -1.08 -10.53 -1.45
C GLU A 33 -1.14 -10.63 0.08
N VAL A 34 -0.15 -10.09 0.78
CA VAL A 34 -0.05 -10.18 2.25
C VAL A 34 0.02 -8.80 2.86
N ASN A 35 -0.70 -8.62 3.99
CA ASN A 35 -0.66 -7.37 4.75
C ASN A 35 0.66 -7.21 5.52
N THR A 36 1.21 -5.99 5.50
CA THR A 36 2.45 -5.63 6.19
C THR A 36 2.26 -4.48 7.19
N GLY A 37 1.06 -3.92 7.30
CA GLY A 37 0.77 -2.84 8.23
C GLY A 37 -0.45 -2.02 7.84
N GLY A 38 -0.55 -0.82 8.41
CA GLY A 38 -1.64 0.11 8.16
C GLY A 38 -2.85 -0.10 9.07
N PHE A 39 -4.06 -0.11 8.50
CA PHE A 39 -5.31 -0.15 9.28
C PHE A 39 -5.57 -1.43 10.03
N ILE A 40 -5.10 -2.57 9.53
CA ILE A 40 -5.37 -3.88 10.10
C ILE A 40 -4.07 -4.54 10.56
N PRO A 41 -4.12 -5.45 11.55
CA PRO A 41 -2.97 -6.25 11.95
C PRO A 41 -2.40 -7.08 10.80
N SER A 42 -1.12 -7.43 10.89
CA SER A 42 -0.41 -8.22 9.88
C SER A 42 0.09 -9.58 10.45
N PRO A 43 -0.82 -10.47 10.88
CA PRO A 43 -0.45 -11.73 11.53
C PRO A 43 0.29 -12.69 10.58
N HIS A 44 0.15 -12.51 9.26
CA HIS A 44 0.82 -13.32 8.26
C HIS A 44 2.18 -12.77 7.82
N CYS A 45 2.63 -11.63 8.38
CA CYS A 45 3.90 -11.02 8.02
C CYS A 45 4.55 -10.32 9.22
N HIS A 46 5.55 -10.92 9.80
CA HIS A 46 6.33 -10.35 10.89
C HIS A 46 7.44 -9.45 10.34
N VAL A 47 7.10 -8.21 9.97
CA VAL A 47 7.98 -7.27 9.26
C VAL A 47 9.33 -7.09 9.94
N ASP A 48 9.37 -6.90 11.28
CA ASP A 48 10.62 -6.74 12.03
C ASP A 48 11.58 -7.92 11.88
N LEU A 49 11.05 -9.14 12.02
CA LEU A 49 11.82 -10.37 11.87
C LEU A 49 12.35 -10.50 10.43
N LEU A 50 11.50 -10.24 9.45
CA LEU A 50 11.86 -10.38 8.04
C LEU A 50 12.87 -9.33 7.59
N LEU A 51 12.83 -8.11 8.12
CA LEU A 51 13.83 -7.10 7.85
C LEU A 51 15.20 -7.44 8.45
N SER A 52 15.21 -8.05 9.65
CA SER A 52 16.44 -8.32 10.40
C SER A 52 17.15 -9.62 10.00
N SER A 53 16.48 -10.57 9.33
CA SER A 53 17.03 -11.92 9.08
C SER A 53 16.80 -12.40 7.65
N GLU A 54 17.91 -12.68 6.94
CA GLU A 54 17.87 -13.30 5.62
C GLU A 54 17.30 -14.71 5.66
N GLN A 55 17.66 -15.50 6.67
CA GLN A 55 17.11 -16.84 6.86
C GLN A 55 15.59 -16.80 7.05
N ALA A 56 15.08 -15.86 7.88
CA ALA A 56 13.65 -15.71 8.07
C ALA A 56 12.93 -15.35 6.76
N ARG A 57 13.53 -14.52 5.89
CA ARG A 57 12.99 -14.23 4.56
C ARG A 57 12.96 -15.47 3.67
N ALA A 58 14.04 -16.28 3.69
CA ALA A 58 14.09 -17.52 2.91
C ALA A 58 13.02 -18.51 3.38
N ASP A 59 12.88 -18.72 4.68
CA ASP A 59 11.85 -19.58 5.27
C ASP A 59 10.45 -19.08 4.94
N TYR A 60 10.22 -17.76 5.04
CA TYR A 60 8.96 -17.13 4.72
C TYR A 60 8.55 -17.34 3.24
N LEU A 61 9.48 -17.11 2.30
CA LEU A 61 9.23 -17.38 0.88
C LEU A 61 9.05 -18.88 0.60
N GLY A 62 9.69 -19.73 1.41
CA GLY A 62 9.51 -21.18 1.41
C GLY A 62 8.08 -21.62 1.69
N GLU A 63 7.35 -20.91 2.56
CA GLU A 63 5.93 -21.20 2.85
C GLU A 63 5.07 -21.15 1.59
N PHE A 64 5.33 -20.20 0.71
CA PHE A 64 4.59 -20.05 -0.56
C PHE A 64 5.07 -21.06 -1.60
N SER A 65 6.37 -21.14 -1.83
CA SER A 65 6.94 -21.99 -2.89
C SER A 65 6.73 -23.47 -2.66
N SER A 66 6.77 -23.96 -1.41
CA SER A 66 6.48 -25.35 -1.06
C SER A 66 5.05 -25.78 -1.40
N ARG A 67 4.15 -24.81 -1.47
CA ARG A 67 2.75 -25.00 -1.88
C ARG A 67 2.51 -24.75 -3.37
N GLY A 68 3.54 -24.38 -4.13
CA GLY A 68 3.41 -23.94 -5.53
C GLY A 68 2.63 -22.65 -5.69
N MET A 69 2.65 -21.80 -4.66
CA MET A 69 2.04 -20.47 -4.65
C MET A 69 3.10 -19.37 -4.80
N GLU A 70 2.67 -18.18 -5.20
CA GLU A 70 3.55 -17.02 -5.40
C GLU A 70 3.06 -15.85 -4.55
N LEU A 71 3.97 -15.25 -3.78
CA LEU A 71 3.74 -13.95 -3.16
C LEU A 71 3.92 -12.87 -4.24
N THR A 72 2.82 -12.26 -4.68
CA THR A 72 2.81 -11.33 -5.82
C THR A 72 2.73 -9.86 -5.42
N GLY A 73 2.44 -9.58 -4.16
CA GLY A 73 2.34 -8.22 -3.66
C GLY A 73 2.28 -8.16 -2.15
N LEU A 74 2.67 -7.01 -1.62
CA LEU A 74 2.42 -6.63 -0.24
C LEU A 74 1.29 -5.61 -0.20
N ASN A 75 0.59 -5.52 0.92
CA ASN A 75 -0.45 -4.53 1.16
C ASN A 75 -0.12 -3.74 2.43
N CYS A 76 -0.21 -2.42 2.33
CA CYS A 76 -0.06 -1.51 3.47
C CYS A 76 -1.11 -0.40 3.38
N ASN A 77 -2.38 -0.80 3.42
CA ASN A 77 -3.50 0.13 3.38
C ASN A 77 -3.61 0.90 4.69
N GLY A 78 -3.43 2.21 4.63
CA GLY A 78 -3.44 3.08 5.78
C GLY A 78 -3.71 4.54 5.39
N ASN A 79 -3.74 5.42 6.39
CA ASN A 79 -3.73 6.86 6.16
C ASN A 79 -2.40 7.46 6.69
N PRO A 80 -1.33 7.47 5.88
CA PRO A 80 -0.03 8.01 6.29
C PRO A 80 -0.03 9.53 6.45
N LEU A 81 -1.06 10.21 5.94
CA LEU A 81 -1.24 11.67 6.02
C LEU A 81 -2.19 12.08 7.15
N ASN A 82 -2.66 11.13 7.97
CA ASN A 82 -3.60 11.40 9.05
C ASN A 82 -2.97 12.36 10.08
N PRO A 83 -3.64 13.47 10.46
CA PRO A 83 -3.10 14.41 11.42
C PRO A 83 -3.05 13.87 12.87
N LEU A 84 -3.74 12.77 13.18
CA LEU A 84 -3.69 12.15 14.50
C LEU A 84 -2.30 11.58 14.78
N PRO A 85 -1.62 12.00 15.88
CA PRO A 85 -0.23 11.62 16.17
C PRO A 85 0.01 10.11 16.29
N GLY A 86 -1.00 9.35 16.74
CA GLY A 86 -0.92 7.88 16.85
C GLY A 86 -1.25 7.12 15.57
N VAL A 87 -1.70 7.79 14.51
CA VAL A 87 -2.17 7.15 13.28
C VAL A 87 -1.27 7.46 12.09
N GLY A 88 -1.17 8.74 11.72
CA GLY A 88 -0.42 9.15 10.53
C GLY A 88 1.04 8.72 10.57
N PRO A 89 1.82 9.09 11.60
CA PRO A 89 3.21 8.69 11.72
C PRO A 89 3.43 7.18 11.69
N LYS A 90 2.55 6.41 12.39
CA LYS A 90 2.61 4.95 12.38
C LYS A 90 2.39 4.38 10.97
N HIS A 91 1.35 4.82 10.27
CA HIS A 91 1.05 4.32 8.93
C HIS A 91 2.10 4.75 7.90
N ALA A 92 2.72 5.92 8.09
CA ALA A 92 3.85 6.36 7.26
C ALA A 92 5.10 5.50 7.49
N ASP A 93 5.37 5.11 8.75
CA ASP A 93 6.46 4.18 9.10
C ASP A 93 6.19 2.78 8.56
N ASP A 94 4.99 2.24 8.77
CA ASP A 94 4.57 0.95 8.21
C ASP A 94 4.81 0.91 6.68
N MET A 95 4.49 1.98 5.98
CA MET A 95 4.67 2.08 4.52
C MET A 95 6.15 2.06 4.13
N ARG A 96 7.02 2.83 4.81
CA ARG A 96 8.46 2.82 4.56
C ARG A 96 9.06 1.44 4.77
N ARG A 97 8.71 0.79 5.87
CA ARG A 97 9.17 -0.56 6.21
C ARG A 97 8.64 -1.62 5.25
N SER A 98 7.41 -1.45 4.77
CA SER A 98 6.85 -2.32 3.72
C SER A 98 7.62 -2.21 2.41
N ILE A 99 8.10 -1.01 2.05
CA ILE A 99 8.93 -0.80 0.86
C ILE A 99 10.29 -1.48 1.00
N GLU A 100 10.95 -1.31 2.15
CA GLU A 100 12.22 -1.97 2.45
C GLU A 100 12.07 -3.50 2.42
N LEU A 101 11.01 -4.01 3.03
CA LEU A 101 10.72 -5.44 3.05
C LEU A 101 10.42 -5.99 1.64
N ALA A 102 9.64 -5.25 0.84
CA ALA A 102 9.36 -5.64 -0.54
C ALA A 102 10.65 -5.77 -1.36
N GLY A 103 11.56 -4.80 -1.24
CA GLY A 103 12.89 -4.86 -1.85
C GLY A 103 13.69 -6.09 -1.40
N ALA A 104 13.72 -6.35 -0.09
CA ALA A 104 14.43 -7.50 0.49
C ALA A 104 13.84 -8.87 0.10
N LEU A 105 12.53 -8.94 -0.16
CA LEU A 105 11.84 -10.15 -0.63
C LEU A 105 11.82 -10.29 -2.17
N GLY A 106 12.29 -9.28 -2.92
CA GLY A 106 12.19 -9.27 -4.37
C GLY A 106 10.77 -9.04 -4.90
N ILE A 107 9.88 -8.48 -4.08
CA ILE A 107 8.50 -8.16 -4.45
C ILE A 107 8.46 -6.74 -4.99
N ASN A 108 7.92 -6.57 -6.17
CA ASN A 108 7.93 -5.26 -6.85
C ASN A 108 6.60 -4.50 -6.81
N ASN A 109 5.64 -4.95 -6.02
CA ASN A 109 4.30 -4.34 -5.96
C ASN A 109 3.80 -4.23 -4.52
N ILE A 110 3.45 -3.01 -4.11
CA ILE A 110 2.84 -2.72 -2.81
C ILE A 110 1.52 -1.99 -3.05
N VAL A 111 0.42 -2.59 -2.62
CA VAL A 111 -0.89 -1.95 -2.63
C VAL A 111 -1.00 -1.06 -1.40
N CYS A 112 -1.47 0.16 -1.60
CA CYS A 112 -1.62 1.14 -0.52
C CYS A 112 -2.69 2.18 -0.86
N MET A 113 -3.11 2.94 0.14
CA MET A 113 -4.00 4.09 -0.02
C MET A 113 -3.21 5.40 0.05
N SER A 114 -3.71 6.44 -0.63
CA SER A 114 -3.03 7.74 -0.66
C SER A 114 -3.01 8.48 0.68
N GLY A 115 -3.93 8.13 1.55
CA GLY A 115 -4.21 8.91 2.75
C GLY A 115 -4.98 10.21 2.49
N THR A 116 -5.36 10.84 3.59
CA THR A 116 -6.06 12.15 3.59
C THR A 116 -5.52 12.98 4.75
N PRO A 117 -4.97 14.16 4.50
CA PRO A 117 -4.59 15.11 5.54
C PRO A 117 -5.79 15.75 6.24
N GLY A 118 -5.50 16.64 7.19
CA GLY A 118 -6.49 17.57 7.73
C GLY A 118 -6.87 18.70 6.75
N SER A 119 -7.72 19.61 7.22
CA SER A 119 -8.10 20.82 6.46
C SER A 119 -6.99 21.86 6.38
N ASP A 120 -6.11 21.86 7.37
CA ASP A 120 -5.05 22.84 7.57
C ASP A 120 -3.94 22.23 8.49
N PRO A 121 -2.82 22.94 8.74
CA PRO A 121 -1.72 22.42 9.56
C PRO A 121 -2.08 22.09 11.01
N ASP A 122 -3.10 22.77 11.58
CA ASP A 122 -3.53 22.63 12.97
C ASP A 122 -4.74 21.67 13.11
N ALA A 123 -5.21 21.11 12.02
CA ALA A 123 -6.36 20.21 12.00
C ALA A 123 -6.07 18.93 12.83
N LYS A 124 -7.04 18.57 13.68
CA LYS A 124 -6.96 17.35 14.52
C LYS A 124 -7.39 16.08 13.79
N TYR A 125 -8.21 16.20 12.78
CA TYR A 125 -8.83 15.07 12.08
C TYR A 125 -8.64 15.16 10.58
N PRO A 126 -8.59 14.04 9.86
CA PRO A 126 -8.55 14.06 8.41
C PRO A 126 -9.84 14.64 7.84
N SER A 127 -9.73 15.38 6.76
CA SER A 127 -10.85 16.07 6.11
C SER A 127 -10.96 15.61 4.67
N TRP A 128 -12.07 14.97 4.30
CA TRP A 128 -12.28 14.49 2.93
C TRP A 128 -13.19 15.42 2.15
N VAL A 129 -12.61 16.18 1.23
CA VAL A 129 -13.33 17.08 0.33
C VAL A 129 -13.59 16.38 -0.99
N VAL A 130 -14.86 16.09 -1.27
CA VAL A 130 -15.29 15.41 -2.50
C VAL A 130 -15.80 16.38 -3.55
N ASN A 131 -16.55 17.37 -3.10
CA ASN A 131 -17.16 18.38 -3.97
C ASN A 131 -16.80 19.77 -3.45
N PRO A 132 -15.78 20.42 -4.01
CA PRO A 132 -15.38 21.78 -3.62
C PRO A 132 -16.36 22.79 -4.22
N TRP A 133 -17.44 23.07 -3.50
CA TRP A 133 -18.49 23.97 -3.96
C TRP A 133 -18.10 25.46 -3.86
N ASP A 134 -17.35 25.82 -2.83
CA ASP A 134 -16.91 27.20 -2.62
C ASP A 134 -15.39 27.30 -2.39
N GLY A 135 -14.87 28.56 -2.30
CA GLY A 135 -13.45 28.84 -2.22
C GLY A 135 -12.74 28.21 -1.02
N VAL A 136 -13.43 28.11 0.13
CA VAL A 136 -12.85 27.50 1.34
C VAL A 136 -12.45 26.04 1.11
N TYR A 137 -13.28 25.28 0.40
CA TYR A 137 -12.95 23.89 0.08
C TYR A 137 -11.83 23.75 -0.95
N MET A 138 -11.67 24.75 -1.82
CA MET A 138 -10.53 24.81 -2.74
C MET A 138 -9.22 25.03 -1.98
N ASP A 139 -9.21 25.98 -1.01
CA ASP A 139 -8.04 26.24 -0.18
C ASP A 139 -7.64 24.99 0.63
N VAL A 140 -8.62 24.27 1.20
CA VAL A 140 -8.38 22.98 1.87
C VAL A 140 -7.74 21.97 0.93
N LEU A 141 -8.27 21.82 -0.28
CA LEU A 141 -7.71 20.88 -1.27
C LEU A 141 -6.30 21.25 -1.69
N ASP A 142 -6.01 22.52 -1.90
CA ASP A 142 -4.67 22.97 -2.28
C ASP A 142 -3.65 22.64 -1.18
N TYR A 143 -3.98 22.93 0.09
CA TYR A 143 -3.17 22.50 1.22
C TYR A 143 -2.96 20.98 1.25
N GLN A 144 -4.04 20.20 1.08
CA GLN A 144 -3.98 18.74 1.11
C GLN A 144 -3.10 18.15 0.00
N TRP A 145 -3.18 18.72 -1.21
CA TRP A 145 -2.34 18.30 -2.33
C TRP A 145 -0.88 18.67 -2.13
N ASP A 146 -0.57 19.78 -1.49
CA ASP A 146 0.80 20.16 -1.14
C ASP A 146 1.40 19.19 -0.11
N VAL A 147 0.63 18.80 0.90
CA VAL A 147 1.05 17.78 1.88
C VAL A 147 1.29 16.44 1.20
N ALA A 148 0.34 16.02 0.36
CA ALA A 148 0.45 14.75 -0.36
C ALA A 148 1.65 14.73 -1.32
N ALA A 149 1.88 15.79 -2.09
CA ALA A 149 2.98 15.89 -3.03
C ALA A 149 4.34 15.72 -2.33
N LYS A 150 4.54 16.33 -1.17
CA LYS A 150 5.78 16.21 -0.38
C LYS A 150 5.99 14.77 0.09
N PHE A 151 4.98 14.18 0.73
CA PHE A 151 5.05 12.81 1.25
C PHE A 151 5.27 11.79 0.12
N TRP A 152 4.46 11.86 -0.94
CA TRP A 152 4.53 10.89 -2.03
C TRP A 152 5.79 11.01 -2.88
N SER A 153 6.42 12.20 -2.94
CA SER A 153 7.74 12.36 -3.57
C SER A 153 8.84 11.63 -2.79
N GLU A 154 8.79 11.67 -1.46
CA GLU A 154 9.69 10.88 -0.61
C GLU A 154 9.48 9.38 -0.82
N ILE A 155 8.22 8.93 -0.73
CA ILE A 155 7.84 7.51 -0.89
C ILE A 155 8.23 6.97 -2.27
N ASP A 156 8.01 7.74 -3.35
CA ASP A 156 8.42 7.35 -4.69
C ASP A 156 9.96 7.20 -4.81
N GLY A 157 10.72 8.08 -4.16
CA GLY A 157 12.18 7.96 -4.09
C GLY A 157 12.62 6.67 -3.38
N LEU A 158 12.01 6.37 -2.24
CA LEU A 158 12.29 5.15 -1.46
C LEU A 158 11.89 3.87 -2.24
N ALA A 159 10.71 3.88 -2.87
CA ALA A 159 10.23 2.76 -3.68
C ALA A 159 11.18 2.47 -4.86
N ARG A 160 11.66 3.50 -5.54
CA ARG A 160 12.66 3.34 -6.61
C ARG A 160 13.97 2.76 -6.11
N ALA A 161 14.47 3.23 -4.97
CA ALA A 161 15.71 2.72 -4.38
C ALA A 161 15.62 1.22 -4.02
N ASN A 162 14.41 0.74 -3.71
CA ASN A 162 14.13 -0.66 -3.38
C ASN A 162 13.56 -1.48 -4.57
N ASN A 163 13.58 -0.94 -5.79
CA ASN A 163 13.04 -1.59 -6.99
C ASN A 163 11.58 -2.02 -6.85
N THR A 164 10.78 -1.25 -6.12
CA THR A 164 9.36 -1.50 -5.87
C THR A 164 8.49 -0.44 -6.52
N ARG A 165 7.18 -0.68 -6.53
CA ARG A 165 6.15 0.24 -7.05
C ARG A 165 5.00 0.33 -6.06
N MET A 166 4.48 1.54 -5.87
CA MET A 166 3.29 1.78 -5.06
C MET A 166 2.06 1.72 -5.96
N ALA A 167 1.19 0.75 -5.73
CA ALA A 167 -0.11 0.61 -6.41
C ALA A 167 -1.19 1.26 -5.54
N ILE A 168 -1.54 2.51 -5.86
CA ILE A 168 -2.50 3.27 -5.06
C ILE A 168 -3.92 2.79 -5.34
N GLU A 169 -4.55 2.23 -4.32
CA GLU A 169 -5.96 1.88 -4.34
C GLU A 169 -6.81 3.16 -4.27
N MET A 170 -7.66 3.35 -5.28
CA MET A 170 -8.61 4.46 -5.30
C MET A 170 -9.78 4.13 -4.39
N HIS A 171 -9.82 4.78 -3.22
CA HIS A 171 -10.77 4.44 -2.17
C HIS A 171 -11.44 5.71 -1.60
N PRO A 172 -12.76 5.68 -1.30
CA PRO A 172 -13.40 6.76 -0.54
C PRO A 172 -12.65 7.12 0.73
N HIS A 173 -12.82 8.33 1.23
CA HIS A 173 -12.09 8.90 2.37
C HIS A 173 -10.58 9.04 2.17
N ASN A 174 -10.09 8.93 0.93
CA ASN A 174 -8.72 9.21 0.55
C ASN A 174 -8.65 10.37 -0.44
N LEU A 175 -7.51 11.05 -0.49
CA LEU A 175 -7.29 12.14 -1.44
C LEU A 175 -7.34 11.62 -2.89
N VAL A 176 -6.81 10.41 -3.10
CA VAL A 176 -6.94 9.68 -4.36
C VAL A 176 -8.09 8.68 -4.27
N PHE A 177 -9.24 9.06 -4.83
CA PHE A 177 -10.47 8.25 -4.85
C PHE A 177 -11.04 8.01 -6.24
N SER A 178 -10.40 8.55 -7.28
CA SER A 178 -10.84 8.44 -8.67
C SER A 178 -9.65 8.46 -9.63
N PRO A 179 -9.81 8.02 -10.89
CA PRO A 179 -8.74 8.12 -11.89
C PRO A 179 -8.23 9.56 -12.10
N VAL A 180 -9.10 10.56 -11.95
CA VAL A 180 -8.71 11.98 -12.08
C VAL A 180 -7.81 12.40 -10.93
N THR A 181 -8.15 12.04 -9.69
CA THR A 181 -7.33 12.35 -8.52
C THR A 181 -6.03 11.56 -8.49
N LEU A 182 -6.03 10.32 -9.00
CA LEU A 182 -4.80 9.55 -9.19
C LEU A 182 -3.88 10.23 -10.21
N LYS A 183 -4.43 10.67 -11.35
CA LYS A 183 -3.64 11.40 -12.35
C LYS A 183 -3.05 12.68 -11.75
N LYS A 184 -3.83 13.44 -10.97
CA LYS A 184 -3.32 14.65 -10.29
C LYS A 184 -2.12 14.32 -9.38
N LEU A 185 -2.18 13.26 -8.59
CA LEU A 185 -1.06 12.85 -7.75
C LEU A 185 0.18 12.50 -8.58
N VAL A 186 0.01 11.73 -9.66
CA VAL A 186 1.10 11.36 -10.58
C VAL A 186 1.74 12.58 -11.23
N ASP A 187 0.93 13.55 -11.66
CA ASP A 187 1.43 14.79 -12.25
C ASP A 187 2.22 15.65 -11.23
N LEU A 188 1.85 15.64 -9.97
CA LEU A 188 2.52 16.38 -8.90
C LEU A 188 3.84 15.74 -8.44
N VAL A 189 3.87 14.41 -8.36
CA VAL A 189 5.05 13.67 -7.87
C VAL A 189 6.07 13.39 -8.98
N GLY A 190 5.61 13.31 -10.22
CA GLY A 190 6.42 13.09 -11.40
C GLY A 190 6.10 11.77 -12.13
N PRO A 191 6.57 11.63 -13.39
CA PRO A 191 6.12 10.58 -14.32
C PRO A 191 6.59 9.17 -13.95
N ARG A 192 7.39 9.02 -12.91
CA ARG A 192 7.89 7.71 -12.46
C ARG A 192 7.09 7.09 -11.33
N MET A 193 6.14 7.81 -10.77
CA MET A 193 5.22 7.22 -9.80
C MET A 193 4.41 6.13 -10.50
N SER A 194 4.41 4.94 -9.93
CA SER A 194 3.68 3.83 -10.49
C SER A 194 2.19 3.99 -10.21
N ALA A 195 1.47 4.54 -11.16
CA ALA A 195 0.05 4.26 -11.26
C ALA A 195 -0.16 2.75 -11.51
N PRO A 196 -1.23 2.13 -11.02
CA PRO A 196 -1.58 0.79 -11.44
C PRO A 196 -1.67 0.82 -12.98
N ARG A 197 -0.76 0.12 -13.65
CA ARG A 197 -0.84 -0.02 -15.10
C ARG A 197 -2.04 -0.91 -15.40
N TRP A 198 -3.15 -0.31 -15.73
CA TRP A 198 -4.14 -0.95 -16.57
C TRP A 198 -3.49 -1.12 -17.96
N THR A 199 -2.63 -2.12 -18.09
CA THR A 199 -2.13 -2.48 -19.41
C THR A 199 -3.24 -3.24 -20.12
N ARG A 200 -4.04 -2.52 -20.93
CA ARG A 200 -4.52 -3.13 -22.15
C ARG A 200 -3.26 -3.45 -22.97
N ARG A 201 -2.86 -4.70 -22.96
CA ARG A 201 -2.04 -5.21 -24.05
C ARG A 201 -3.01 -5.56 -25.16
N THR A 202 -2.96 -4.76 -26.23
CA THR A 202 -3.44 -5.15 -27.56
C THR A 202 -2.68 -6.38 -28.03
#